data_1da259254b6a205a0bb5e512a4395885
#
_entry.id   1da259254b6a205a0bb5e512a4395885
#
_cell.length_a   1.000
_cell.length_b   1.000
_cell.length_c   1.000
_cell.angle_alpha   90.00
_cell.angle_beta   90.00
_cell.angle_gamma   90.00
#
_symmetry.space_group_name_H-M   'P 1'
#
loop_
_entity.id
_entity.type
_entity.pdbx_description
1 polymer ?
#
loop_
_entity_poly.entity_id
_entity_poly.type
_entity_poly.pdbx_seq_one_letter_code
_entity_poly.pdbx_strand_id
1 'polypeptide(L)'
;MRFCLSILLASMFVCSCGAAENAQWEAGVAKVKITPSHFMWMSGYGGRTVPADGKLTDIWAKALVLRDSNGREAVLITADLIGIGAESTKVIAAALQKNHGLARNQFAIATSHTHTGPALSDNLVPLHYLRAPEAEAARITQYTMQLRAMLIDVVAAAYKTMQPVSLTWGNGNCTVAVNRRNNTEANVPQLRLAGELKGPFDHDVPVLAIRDADLKLKTVVFGYACHSTVLSFTQWSGDYPGFAQTALAETNPGVTAMFWAGCGADQNPLPRRTVALAKTYGRRLATAVNSVLQGRMQKVVGPLQTQYREIQGRTIAPKTRKDLETIQRDGNQYEKPYAQYLLNQLDSNNALPQTYAYPIQTWHLGNSVQWIFLGGEVVIDYAIKIKQGAQPTSPYRNPAIWVAGYSNDVMAYIPSLRVLREGGYEGGGSNTYYGFPALWHEEFESQILTEVRKQMGGTTTR
;
A
#
# COMPACT_ATOMS: atom_id res chain seq x y z
N MET A 1 -43.82 -23.45 74.79
CA MET A 1 -42.80 -23.94 73.83
C MET A 1 -42.98 -23.11 72.56
N ARG A 2 -42.10 -22.15 72.31
CA ARG A 2 -42.08 -21.30 71.09
C ARG A 2 -40.85 -21.70 70.31
N PHE A 3 -41.01 -22.27 69.14
CA PHE A 3 -39.94 -22.55 68.24
C PHE A 3 -39.66 -21.30 67.30
N CYS A 4 -38.46 -20.74 67.49
CA CYS A 4 -37.91 -19.74 66.49
C CYS A 4 -37.30 -20.47 65.37
N LEU A 5 -37.83 -20.19 64.13
CA LEU A 5 -37.29 -20.65 62.88
C LEU A 5 -36.39 -19.56 62.31
N SER A 6 -35.08 -19.75 62.38
CA SER A 6 -34.09 -18.83 61.78
C SER A 6 -33.90 -19.20 60.29
N ILE A 7 -34.32 -18.32 59.40
CA ILE A 7 -34.10 -18.44 57.96
C ILE A 7 -32.71 -17.84 57.66
N LEU A 8 -31.75 -18.68 57.24
CA LEU A 8 -30.46 -18.28 56.72
C LEU A 8 -30.64 -17.92 55.24
N LEU A 9 -30.57 -16.64 54.91
CA LEU A 9 -30.46 -16.20 53.52
C LEU A 9 -28.99 -16.40 53.06
N ALA A 10 -28.74 -17.43 52.24
CA ALA A 10 -27.48 -17.62 51.54
C ALA A 10 -27.48 -16.72 50.29
N SER A 11 -26.78 -15.62 50.35
CA SER A 11 -26.49 -14.76 49.18
C SER A 11 -25.54 -15.51 48.24
N MET A 12 -26.04 -16.13 47.18
CA MET A 12 -25.22 -16.59 46.07
C MET A 12 -24.69 -15.38 45.32
N PHE A 13 -23.45 -15.02 45.57
CA PHE A 13 -22.67 -14.22 44.67
C PHE A 13 -22.41 -15.05 43.41
N VAL A 14 -23.24 -14.87 42.37
CA VAL A 14 -22.94 -15.32 41.03
C VAL A 14 -21.81 -14.44 40.52
N CYS A 15 -20.57 -14.89 40.74
CA CYS A 15 -19.41 -14.38 40.05
C CYS A 15 -19.58 -14.74 38.60
N SER A 16 -20.15 -13.85 37.78
CA SER A 16 -20.12 -13.97 36.34
C SER A 16 -18.67 -13.80 35.88
N CYS A 17 -17.86 -14.86 36.03
CA CYS A 17 -16.70 -15.08 35.19
C CYS A 17 -17.24 -15.28 33.77
N GLY A 18 -17.57 -14.18 33.09
CA GLY A 18 -17.61 -14.18 31.65
C GLY A 18 -16.24 -14.64 31.21
N ALA A 19 -16.12 -15.92 30.85
CA ALA A 19 -14.95 -16.42 30.16
C ALA A 19 -14.72 -15.48 29.00
N ALA A 20 -13.64 -14.68 29.03
CA ALA A 20 -13.08 -14.10 27.85
C ALA A 20 -12.80 -15.32 26.96
N GLU A 21 -13.76 -15.67 26.06
CA GLU A 21 -13.55 -16.63 25.00
C GLU A 21 -12.22 -16.21 24.37
N ASN A 22 -11.22 -17.08 24.47
CA ASN A 22 -9.82 -16.81 24.14
C ASN A 22 -9.72 -15.89 22.93
N ALA A 23 -9.41 -14.61 23.19
CA ALA A 23 -9.20 -13.65 22.12
C ALA A 23 -8.07 -14.23 21.26
N GLN A 24 -8.38 -14.61 20.03
CA GLN A 24 -7.40 -15.23 19.13
C GLN A 24 -6.37 -14.21 18.66
N TRP A 25 -6.63 -12.93 18.88
CA TRP A 25 -5.82 -11.84 18.41
C TRP A 25 -5.66 -10.73 19.44
N GLU A 26 -4.50 -10.11 19.42
CA GLU A 26 -4.25 -8.80 19.98
C GLU A 26 -3.91 -7.82 18.87
N ALA A 27 -4.29 -6.56 19.02
CA ALA A 27 -3.90 -5.51 18.08
C ALA A 27 -3.62 -4.20 18.82
N GLY A 28 -2.66 -3.45 18.27
CA GLY A 28 -2.39 -2.08 18.63
C GLY A 28 -2.34 -1.20 17.40
N VAL A 29 -2.85 0.04 17.50
CA VAL A 29 -2.87 0.99 16.39
C VAL A 29 -2.42 2.37 16.84
N ALA A 30 -1.62 3.03 16.00
CA ALA A 30 -1.25 4.43 16.19
C ALA A 30 -1.20 5.15 14.86
N LYS A 31 -1.27 6.47 14.90
CA LYS A 31 -1.13 7.35 13.73
C LYS A 31 -0.22 8.53 14.04
N VAL A 32 0.52 8.98 13.07
CA VAL A 32 1.36 10.18 13.13
C VAL A 32 1.11 11.05 11.89
N LYS A 33 1.05 12.35 12.10
CA LYS A 33 0.99 13.31 11.00
C LYS A 33 2.36 13.41 10.34
N ILE A 34 2.40 13.14 9.04
CA ILE A 34 3.61 13.21 8.21
C ILE A 34 3.58 14.40 7.25
N THR A 35 2.61 15.32 7.39
CA THR A 35 2.60 16.59 6.64
C THR A 35 3.87 17.36 6.97
N PRO A 36 4.69 17.74 5.95
CA PRO A 36 5.88 18.55 6.19
C PRO A 36 5.53 19.85 6.94
N SER A 37 6.40 20.24 7.89
CA SER A 37 6.23 21.50 8.64
C SER A 37 6.51 22.74 7.79
N HIS A 38 7.23 22.55 6.68
CA HIS A 38 7.55 23.60 5.71
C HIS A 38 7.11 23.17 4.32
N PHE A 39 6.74 24.13 3.48
CA PHE A 39 6.48 23.86 2.08
C PHE A 39 7.78 23.42 1.40
N MET A 40 7.69 22.33 0.68
CA MET A 40 8.81 21.71 -0.02
C MET A 40 8.35 21.06 -1.32
N TRP A 41 9.28 20.51 -2.10
CA TRP A 41 8.99 19.85 -3.36
C TRP A 41 8.02 18.68 -3.21
N MET A 42 7.03 18.62 -4.11
CA MET A 42 6.00 17.58 -4.12
C MET A 42 6.35 16.46 -5.10
N SER A 43 5.85 15.26 -4.82
CA SER A 43 5.99 14.10 -5.69
C SER A 43 4.79 13.92 -6.63
N GLY A 44 4.94 13.10 -7.69
CA GLY A 44 3.89 12.55 -8.54
C GLY A 44 3.76 13.18 -9.92
N TYR A 45 3.88 14.49 -10.06
CA TYR A 45 3.73 15.15 -11.36
C TYR A 45 5.01 15.86 -11.77
N GLY A 46 5.61 15.41 -12.88
CA GLY A 46 6.85 15.96 -13.41
C GLY A 46 6.75 17.41 -13.91
N GLY A 47 5.54 17.89 -14.20
CA GLY A 47 5.29 19.27 -14.61
C GLY A 47 5.39 20.31 -13.48
N ARG A 48 5.50 19.88 -12.20
CA ARG A 48 5.70 20.80 -11.09
C ARG A 48 7.10 21.39 -11.12
N THR A 49 7.16 22.71 -10.95
CA THR A 49 8.40 23.50 -10.96
C THR A 49 8.56 24.37 -9.70
N VAL A 50 7.62 24.22 -8.76
CA VAL A 50 7.57 24.96 -7.50
C VAL A 50 7.25 24.01 -6.33
N PRO A 51 7.67 24.35 -5.10
CA PRO A 51 7.25 23.65 -3.89
C PRO A 51 5.74 23.69 -3.69
N ALA A 52 5.25 22.93 -2.70
CA ALA A 52 3.89 23.10 -2.20
C ALA A 52 3.66 24.54 -1.74
N ASP A 53 2.43 25.04 -1.92
CA ASP A 53 2.01 26.39 -1.54
C ASP A 53 0.88 26.38 -0.52
N GLY A 54 0.43 25.20 -0.08
CA GLY A 54 -0.66 25.06 0.85
C GLY A 54 -0.90 23.64 1.34
N LYS A 55 -1.97 23.51 2.10
CA LYS A 55 -2.47 22.25 2.63
C LYS A 55 -3.99 22.19 2.51
N LEU A 56 -4.48 21.23 1.74
CA LEU A 56 -5.91 20.91 1.70
C LEU A 56 -6.31 20.00 2.86
N THR A 57 -5.50 18.95 3.11
CA THR A 57 -5.66 18.03 4.26
C THR A 57 -4.29 17.66 4.81
N ASP A 58 -4.24 17.27 6.09
CA ASP A 58 -3.05 16.58 6.59
C ASP A 58 -2.88 15.22 5.91
N ILE A 59 -1.63 14.77 5.79
CA ILE A 59 -1.26 13.43 5.36
C ILE A 59 -0.70 12.65 6.55
N TRP A 60 -0.95 11.34 6.55
CA TRP A 60 -0.76 10.50 7.73
C TRP A 60 0.05 9.25 7.42
N ALA A 61 0.83 8.81 8.41
CA ALA A 61 1.28 7.45 8.52
C ALA A 61 0.57 6.78 9.71
N LYS A 62 0.21 5.50 9.54
CA LYS A 62 -0.51 4.72 10.54
C LYS A 62 0.12 3.36 10.66
N ALA A 63 0.30 2.86 11.87
CA ALA A 63 0.83 1.54 12.15
C ALA A 63 -0.23 0.68 12.84
N LEU A 64 -0.36 -0.55 12.38
CA LEU A 64 -1.15 -1.61 12.98
C LEU A 64 -0.23 -2.76 13.34
N VAL A 65 -0.18 -3.11 14.61
CA VAL A 65 0.46 -4.33 15.12
C VAL A 65 -0.63 -5.38 15.28
N LEU A 66 -0.41 -6.56 14.75
CA LEU A 66 -1.26 -7.75 14.95
C LEU A 66 -0.43 -8.83 15.63
N ARG A 67 -1.01 -9.50 16.63
CA ARG A 67 -0.42 -10.67 17.29
C ARG A 67 -1.47 -11.77 17.42
N ASP A 68 -1.12 -12.99 16.98
CA ASP A 68 -2.01 -14.15 17.17
C ASP A 68 -1.83 -14.77 18.57
N SER A 69 -2.68 -15.74 18.91
CA SER A 69 -2.62 -16.46 20.20
C SER A 69 -1.35 -17.27 20.43
N ASN A 70 -0.53 -17.47 19.41
CA ASN A 70 0.77 -18.13 19.49
C ASN A 70 1.94 -17.13 19.65
N GLY A 71 1.62 -15.84 19.78
CA GLY A 71 2.61 -14.77 19.91
C GLY A 71 3.28 -14.37 18.58
N ARG A 72 2.78 -14.82 17.42
CA ARG A 72 3.31 -14.40 16.11
C ARG A 72 2.80 -13.00 15.77
N GLU A 73 3.70 -12.17 15.29
CA GLU A 73 3.41 -10.75 15.03
C GLU A 73 3.54 -10.38 13.57
N ALA A 74 2.74 -9.39 13.17
CA ALA A 74 2.91 -8.67 11.93
C ALA A 74 2.60 -7.18 12.12
N VAL A 75 3.36 -6.31 11.45
CA VAL A 75 3.21 -4.85 11.52
C VAL A 75 2.95 -4.30 10.13
N LEU A 76 1.78 -3.69 9.95
CA LEU A 76 1.45 -2.93 8.74
C LEU A 76 1.62 -1.45 9.01
N ILE A 77 2.43 -0.78 8.18
CA ILE A 77 2.47 0.67 8.09
C ILE A 77 1.75 1.09 6.82
N THR A 78 0.73 1.95 6.93
CA THR A 78 0.16 2.64 5.77
C THR A 78 0.57 4.10 5.79
N ALA A 79 0.91 4.68 4.63
CA ALA A 79 1.36 6.07 4.54
C ALA A 79 0.77 6.80 3.33
N ASP A 80 0.36 8.05 3.53
CA ASP A 80 -0.11 8.93 2.46
C ASP A 80 1.10 9.52 1.70
N LEU A 81 1.78 8.66 0.95
CA LEU A 81 2.95 8.94 0.12
C LEU A 81 2.74 8.36 -1.28
N ILE A 82 3.48 8.87 -2.26
CA ILE A 82 3.50 8.29 -3.61
C ILE A 82 4.15 6.90 -3.63
N GLY A 83 5.18 6.72 -2.84
CA GLY A 83 5.96 5.51 -2.71
C GLY A 83 7.05 5.68 -1.67
N ILE A 84 7.73 4.61 -1.36
CA ILE A 84 8.92 4.58 -0.52
C ILE A 84 10.01 3.78 -1.24
N GLY A 85 11.27 4.19 -1.14
CA GLY A 85 12.38 3.47 -1.75
C GLY A 85 12.90 2.32 -0.88
N ALA A 86 13.63 1.40 -1.51
CA ALA A 86 14.25 0.26 -0.84
C ALA A 86 15.17 0.68 0.31
N GLU A 87 15.89 1.80 0.17
CA GLU A 87 16.79 2.31 1.21
C GLU A 87 16.04 2.70 2.48
N SER A 88 14.96 3.49 2.36
CA SER A 88 14.12 3.83 3.52
C SER A 88 13.53 2.58 4.17
N THR A 89 13.05 1.65 3.37
CA THR A 89 12.49 0.38 3.89
C THR A 89 13.53 -0.45 4.64
N LYS A 90 14.77 -0.53 4.15
CA LYS A 90 15.88 -1.22 4.84
C LYS A 90 16.22 -0.57 6.18
N VAL A 91 16.32 0.75 6.22
CA VAL A 91 16.58 1.51 7.47
C VAL A 91 15.49 1.25 8.50
N ILE A 92 14.23 1.33 8.09
CA ILE A 92 13.08 1.09 8.98
C ILE A 92 13.07 -0.38 9.45
N ALA A 93 13.27 -1.35 8.54
CA ALA A 93 13.31 -2.77 8.90
C ALA A 93 14.40 -3.08 9.94
N ALA A 94 15.61 -2.53 9.76
CA ALA A 94 16.70 -2.70 10.71
C ALA A 94 16.37 -2.12 12.10
N ALA A 95 15.74 -0.96 12.14
CA ALA A 95 15.29 -0.34 13.39
C ALA A 95 14.18 -1.17 14.07
N LEU A 96 13.19 -1.67 13.32
CA LEU A 96 12.11 -2.50 13.86
C LEU A 96 12.62 -3.84 14.36
N GLN A 97 13.60 -4.45 13.68
CA GLN A 97 14.27 -5.65 14.17
C GLN A 97 15.01 -5.38 15.47
N LYS A 98 15.77 -4.28 15.55
CA LYS A 98 16.51 -3.88 16.78
C LYS A 98 15.58 -3.58 17.94
N ASN A 99 14.50 -2.84 17.71
CA ASN A 99 13.65 -2.29 18.77
C ASN A 99 12.55 -3.26 19.22
N HIS A 100 12.09 -4.15 18.33
CA HIS A 100 10.92 -5.01 18.56
C HIS A 100 11.16 -6.48 18.20
N GLY A 101 12.35 -6.86 17.71
CA GLY A 101 12.66 -8.23 17.29
C GLY A 101 11.97 -8.68 16.00
N LEU A 102 11.36 -7.75 15.24
CA LEU A 102 10.61 -8.07 14.05
C LEU A 102 11.53 -8.52 12.90
N ALA A 103 11.32 -9.73 12.40
CA ALA A 103 11.95 -10.20 11.18
C ALA A 103 11.37 -9.49 9.94
N ARG A 104 12.12 -9.49 8.82
CA ARG A 104 11.70 -8.76 7.59
C ARG A 104 10.33 -9.19 7.07
N ASN A 105 9.94 -10.45 7.20
CA ASN A 105 8.65 -10.98 6.78
C ASN A 105 7.47 -10.54 7.67
N GLN A 106 7.75 -10.03 8.86
CA GLN A 106 6.72 -9.59 9.81
C GLN A 106 6.31 -8.13 9.67
N PHE A 107 6.91 -7.40 8.73
CA PHE A 107 6.67 -5.98 8.55
C PHE A 107 6.42 -5.65 7.08
N ALA A 108 5.39 -4.86 6.81
CA ALA A 108 5.08 -4.33 5.48
C ALA A 108 4.77 -2.83 5.55
N ILE A 109 5.23 -2.08 4.55
CA ILE A 109 4.83 -0.69 4.29
C ILE A 109 3.99 -0.69 3.01
N ALA A 110 2.79 -0.10 3.06
CA ALA A 110 1.93 0.13 1.91
C ALA A 110 1.63 1.63 1.78
N THR A 111 1.86 2.20 0.61
CA THR A 111 1.59 3.62 0.36
C THR A 111 0.25 3.81 -0.33
N SER A 112 -0.39 4.97 -0.13
CA SER A 112 -1.64 5.32 -0.80
C SER A 112 -1.44 5.75 -2.26
N HIS A 113 -0.19 5.95 -2.65
CA HIS A 113 0.22 6.49 -3.95
C HIS A 113 -0.37 7.88 -4.24
N THR A 114 -0.55 8.72 -3.21
CA THR A 114 -1.02 10.09 -3.44
C THR A 114 0.01 10.92 -4.22
N HIS A 115 -0.45 11.60 -5.27
CA HIS A 115 0.35 12.53 -6.05
C HIS A 115 0.36 13.98 -5.47
N THR A 116 -0.11 14.14 -4.25
CA THR A 116 -0.10 15.42 -3.51
C THR A 116 0.62 15.29 -2.16
N GLY A 117 1.58 14.39 -2.09
CA GLY A 117 2.53 14.20 -0.98
C GLY A 117 3.91 14.78 -1.28
N PRO A 118 4.83 14.77 -0.30
CA PRO A 118 6.21 15.26 -0.43
C PRO A 118 7.06 14.34 -1.30
N ALA A 119 8.07 14.91 -1.96
CA ALA A 119 9.13 14.16 -2.61
C ALA A 119 10.06 13.52 -1.57
N LEU A 120 10.63 12.36 -1.89
CA LEU A 120 11.62 11.66 -1.08
C LEU A 120 12.94 11.54 -1.86
N SER A 121 14.06 11.49 -1.13
CA SER A 121 15.40 11.43 -1.74
C SER A 121 15.75 10.06 -2.32
N ASP A 122 14.96 9.03 -2.05
CA ASP A 122 15.16 7.65 -2.51
C ASP A 122 13.99 7.08 -3.34
N ASN A 123 13.08 7.96 -3.78
CA ASN A 123 11.97 7.57 -4.65
C ASN A 123 11.76 8.59 -5.76
N LEU A 124 11.57 8.15 -7.02
CA LEU A 124 11.45 9.02 -8.19
C LEU A 124 12.62 10.03 -8.30
N VAL A 125 13.83 9.56 -8.02
CA VAL A 125 15.03 10.39 -7.88
C VAL A 125 15.29 11.28 -9.09
N PRO A 126 15.30 10.77 -10.35
CA PRO A 126 15.50 11.64 -11.52
C PRO A 126 14.36 12.63 -11.74
N LEU A 127 13.12 12.24 -11.38
CA LEU A 127 11.95 13.08 -11.64
C LEU A 127 11.87 14.28 -10.68
N HIS A 128 12.23 14.10 -9.42
CA HIS A 128 12.01 15.11 -8.37
C HIS A 128 13.32 15.58 -7.75
N TYR A 129 14.10 14.69 -7.14
CA TYR A 129 15.26 15.03 -6.35
C TYR A 129 16.37 15.72 -7.18
N LEU A 130 16.71 15.14 -8.34
CA LEU A 130 17.77 15.69 -9.21
C LEU A 130 17.34 16.91 -10.02
N ARG A 131 16.04 17.20 -10.09
CA ARG A 131 15.51 18.41 -10.75
C ARG A 131 15.22 19.54 -9.78
N ALA A 132 15.20 19.23 -8.49
CA ALA A 132 14.98 20.24 -7.47
C ALA A 132 16.20 21.18 -7.36
N PRO A 133 16.00 22.49 -7.11
CA PRO A 133 17.09 23.37 -6.70
C PRO A 133 17.80 22.80 -5.47
N GLU A 134 19.09 23.13 -5.30
CA GLU A 134 19.93 22.58 -4.22
C GLU A 134 19.30 22.73 -2.83
N ALA A 135 18.74 23.88 -2.51
CA ALA A 135 18.06 24.14 -1.24
C ALA A 135 16.83 23.23 -1.05
N GLU A 136 16.10 22.91 -2.13
CA GLU A 136 14.96 21.99 -2.09
C GLU A 136 15.43 20.54 -1.98
N ALA A 137 16.49 20.14 -2.68
CA ALA A 137 17.09 18.80 -2.53
C ALA A 137 17.55 18.56 -1.08
N ALA A 138 18.15 19.55 -0.43
CA ALA A 138 18.51 19.48 1.00
C ALA A 138 17.27 19.29 1.89
N ARG A 139 16.15 20.00 1.64
CA ARG A 139 14.88 19.83 2.36
C ARG A 139 14.28 18.46 2.15
N ILE A 140 14.31 17.94 0.91
CA ILE A 140 13.83 16.58 0.59
C ILE A 140 14.64 15.54 1.38
N THR A 141 15.97 15.68 1.43
CA THR A 141 16.83 14.77 2.20
C THR A 141 16.51 14.82 3.69
N GLN A 142 16.41 16.02 4.27
CA GLN A 142 16.08 16.21 5.67
C GLN A 142 14.71 15.60 6.01
N TYR A 143 13.70 15.87 5.18
CA TYR A 143 12.36 15.31 5.38
C TYR A 143 12.36 13.79 5.28
N THR A 144 13.09 13.20 4.33
CA THR A 144 13.18 11.73 4.19
C THR A 144 13.76 11.11 5.48
N MET A 145 14.77 11.71 6.08
CA MET A 145 15.33 11.24 7.35
C MET A 145 14.31 11.36 8.50
N GLN A 146 13.61 12.49 8.61
CA GLN A 146 12.54 12.70 9.60
C GLN A 146 11.40 11.72 9.42
N LEU A 147 10.98 11.47 8.17
CA LEU A 147 9.93 10.51 7.85
C LEU A 147 10.31 9.09 8.33
N ARG A 148 11.54 8.64 8.07
CA ARG A 148 12.03 7.34 8.55
C ARG A 148 11.87 7.22 10.09
N ALA A 149 12.24 8.25 10.82
CA ALA A 149 12.08 8.28 12.29
C ALA A 149 10.59 8.23 12.67
N MET A 150 9.73 9.06 12.06
CA MET A 150 8.29 9.05 12.32
C MET A 150 7.64 7.68 12.05
N LEU A 151 8.08 6.96 10.99
CA LEU A 151 7.57 5.62 10.67
C LEU A 151 8.04 4.56 11.67
N ILE A 152 9.20 4.71 12.27
CA ILE A 152 9.69 3.84 13.36
C ILE A 152 8.91 4.14 14.65
N ASP A 153 8.75 5.41 15.00
CA ASP A 153 8.11 5.84 16.24
C ASP A 153 6.61 5.51 16.27
N VAL A 154 5.91 5.59 15.13
CA VAL A 154 4.49 5.22 15.08
C VAL A 154 4.27 3.74 15.34
N VAL A 155 5.22 2.86 14.97
CA VAL A 155 5.17 1.44 15.35
C VAL A 155 5.33 1.27 16.85
N ALA A 156 6.31 1.93 17.46
CA ALA A 156 6.49 1.91 18.91
C ALA A 156 5.26 2.45 19.66
N ALA A 157 4.59 3.47 19.11
CA ALA A 157 3.34 3.98 19.65
C ALA A 157 2.18 2.96 19.50
N ALA A 158 2.12 2.21 18.39
CA ALA A 158 1.12 1.17 18.21
C ALA A 158 1.28 0.02 19.20
N TYR A 159 2.51 -0.40 19.50
CA TYR A 159 2.76 -1.42 20.56
C TYR A 159 2.21 -1.02 21.93
N LYS A 160 2.24 0.27 22.27
CA LYS A 160 1.70 0.77 23.56
C LYS A 160 0.18 0.67 23.67
N THR A 161 -0.52 0.44 22.58
CA THR A 161 -1.98 0.33 22.53
C THR A 161 -2.49 -1.10 22.30
N MET A 162 -1.60 -2.10 22.41
CA MET A 162 -1.95 -3.51 22.25
C MET A 162 -3.04 -3.92 23.24
N GLN A 163 -4.07 -4.57 22.74
CA GLN A 163 -5.19 -5.08 23.52
C GLN A 163 -5.83 -6.30 22.82
N PRO A 164 -6.55 -7.15 23.57
CA PRO A 164 -7.34 -8.23 22.97
C PRO A 164 -8.38 -7.69 21.99
N VAL A 165 -8.49 -8.33 20.83
CA VAL A 165 -9.41 -7.92 19.76
C VAL A 165 -10.00 -9.12 19.02
N SER A 166 -11.09 -8.86 18.32
CA SER A 166 -11.60 -9.75 17.27
C SER A 166 -11.34 -9.16 15.90
N LEU A 167 -10.94 -10.02 14.96
CA LEU A 167 -10.75 -9.66 13.56
C LEU A 167 -11.89 -10.24 12.72
N THR A 168 -12.47 -9.38 11.87
CA THR A 168 -13.46 -9.82 10.87
C THR A 168 -13.13 -9.19 9.52
N TRP A 169 -13.46 -9.88 8.43
CA TRP A 169 -13.18 -9.43 7.08
C TRP A 169 -14.40 -9.53 6.16
N GLY A 170 -14.39 -8.78 5.09
CA GLY A 170 -15.36 -8.84 4.01
C GLY A 170 -14.85 -8.10 2.79
N ASN A 171 -15.61 -8.20 1.69
CA ASN A 171 -15.34 -7.51 0.44
C ASN A 171 -16.53 -6.60 0.07
N GLY A 172 -16.24 -5.35 -0.24
CA GLY A 172 -17.14 -4.40 -0.86
C GLY A 172 -16.88 -4.25 -2.35
N ASN A 173 -17.58 -3.31 -2.98
CA ASN A 173 -17.40 -2.97 -4.38
C ASN A 173 -17.44 -1.46 -4.59
N CYS A 174 -16.48 -0.91 -5.37
CA CYS A 174 -16.42 0.50 -5.73
C CYS A 174 -16.03 0.66 -7.20
N THR A 175 -16.89 1.27 -8.01
CA THR A 175 -16.72 1.38 -9.47
C THR A 175 -16.08 2.69 -9.93
N VAL A 176 -15.20 3.29 -9.10
CA VAL A 176 -14.51 4.55 -9.44
C VAL A 176 -13.38 4.32 -10.45
N ALA A 177 -12.61 3.26 -10.26
CA ALA A 177 -11.45 2.93 -11.10
C ALA A 177 -11.82 2.65 -12.55
N VAL A 178 -11.00 3.16 -13.46
CA VAL A 178 -11.11 2.96 -14.92
C VAL A 178 -9.73 2.66 -15.48
N ASN A 179 -9.63 1.63 -16.32
CA ASN A 179 -8.38 1.33 -17.02
C ASN A 179 -8.01 2.48 -17.96
N ARG A 180 -6.92 3.18 -17.65
CA ARG A 180 -6.49 4.38 -18.40
C ARG A 180 -5.80 4.06 -19.73
N ARG A 181 -5.34 2.83 -19.90
CA ARG A 181 -4.73 2.39 -21.18
C ARG A 181 -5.76 2.18 -22.30
N ASN A 182 -6.99 1.83 -21.91
CA ASN A 182 -8.05 1.47 -22.84
C ASN A 182 -9.16 2.53 -22.94
N ASN A 183 -9.13 3.58 -22.11
CA ASN A 183 -10.16 4.62 -22.09
C ASN A 183 -9.52 6.00 -22.02
N THR A 184 -9.78 6.83 -23.01
CA THR A 184 -9.37 8.24 -23.01
C THR A 184 -10.17 9.01 -21.96
N GLU A 185 -9.50 9.79 -21.12
CA GLU A 185 -10.09 10.51 -19.98
C GLU A 185 -11.33 11.31 -20.37
N ALA A 186 -11.28 12.02 -21.50
CA ALA A 186 -12.39 12.84 -22.00
C ALA A 186 -13.66 12.03 -22.34
N ASN A 187 -13.52 10.77 -22.73
CA ASN A 187 -14.64 9.91 -23.18
C ASN A 187 -15.24 9.09 -22.04
N VAL A 188 -14.56 9.01 -20.88
CA VAL A 188 -14.99 8.16 -19.76
C VAL A 188 -16.39 8.46 -19.26
N PRO A 189 -16.87 9.72 -19.14
CA PRO A 189 -18.24 9.96 -18.71
C PRO A 189 -19.30 9.31 -19.62
N GLN A 190 -19.16 9.47 -20.94
CA GLN A 190 -20.08 8.86 -21.92
C GLN A 190 -19.96 7.32 -21.94
N LEU A 191 -18.72 6.79 -22.00
CA LEU A 191 -18.47 5.35 -21.99
C LEU A 191 -19.03 4.68 -20.72
N ARG A 192 -18.93 5.35 -19.56
CA ARG A 192 -19.48 4.84 -18.30
C ARG A 192 -21.00 4.79 -18.32
N LEU A 193 -21.67 5.82 -18.85
CA LEU A 193 -23.13 5.85 -19.00
C LEU A 193 -23.64 4.79 -19.97
N ALA A 194 -22.89 4.54 -21.05
CA ALA A 194 -23.20 3.52 -22.05
C ALA A 194 -22.85 2.09 -21.60
N GLY A 195 -22.10 1.91 -20.49
CA GLY A 195 -21.57 0.59 -20.10
C GLY A 195 -20.44 0.07 -20.99
N GLU A 196 -19.75 0.95 -21.73
CA GLU A 196 -18.76 0.62 -22.76
C GLU A 196 -17.29 0.85 -22.32
N LEU A 197 -17.04 1.01 -21.01
CA LEU A 197 -15.67 1.09 -20.50
C LEU A 197 -14.90 -0.20 -20.82
N LYS A 198 -13.67 -0.05 -21.28
CA LYS A 198 -12.80 -1.15 -21.76
C LYS A 198 -11.64 -1.43 -20.82
N GLY A 199 -11.02 -2.59 -21.03
CA GLY A 199 -9.83 -3.04 -20.31
C GLY A 199 -10.14 -3.70 -18.97
N PRO A 200 -9.14 -4.42 -18.42
CA PRO A 200 -9.29 -5.11 -17.15
C PRO A 200 -9.40 -4.10 -15.99
N PHE A 201 -10.14 -4.46 -14.96
CA PHE A 201 -10.28 -3.70 -13.71
C PHE A 201 -10.50 -4.66 -12.54
N ASP A 202 -10.30 -4.15 -11.33
CA ASP A 202 -10.64 -4.81 -10.07
C ASP A 202 -11.34 -3.78 -9.17
N HIS A 203 -12.64 -3.92 -9.03
CA HIS A 203 -13.49 -3.03 -8.22
C HIS A 203 -13.69 -3.53 -6.79
N ASP A 204 -13.02 -4.60 -6.38
CA ASP A 204 -13.07 -5.10 -5.02
C ASP A 204 -12.55 -4.08 -4.02
N VAL A 205 -13.22 -4.02 -2.87
CA VAL A 205 -12.83 -3.24 -1.70
C VAL A 205 -12.66 -4.20 -0.53
N PRO A 206 -11.46 -4.80 -0.38
CA PRO A 206 -11.13 -5.59 0.80
C PRO A 206 -11.24 -4.78 2.08
N VAL A 207 -11.84 -5.36 3.13
CA VAL A 207 -12.06 -4.71 4.42
C VAL A 207 -11.70 -5.66 5.56
N LEU A 208 -10.80 -5.23 6.46
CA LEU A 208 -10.51 -5.85 7.73
C LEU A 208 -11.03 -4.93 8.85
N ALA A 209 -11.92 -5.44 9.68
CA ALA A 209 -12.41 -4.74 10.86
C ALA A 209 -11.79 -5.31 12.14
N ILE A 210 -11.28 -4.44 12.98
CA ILE A 210 -10.66 -4.77 14.27
C ILE A 210 -11.54 -4.17 15.36
N ARG A 211 -12.08 -5.04 16.20
CA ARG A 211 -13.01 -4.68 17.29
C ARG A 211 -12.42 -5.09 18.63
N ASP A 212 -12.61 -4.24 19.66
CA ASP A 212 -12.21 -4.57 21.03
C ASP A 212 -13.13 -5.65 21.66
N ALA A 213 -12.90 -5.95 22.93
CA ALA A 213 -13.66 -6.95 23.69
C ALA A 213 -15.15 -6.60 23.77
N ASP A 214 -15.50 -5.32 23.73
CA ASP A 214 -16.89 -4.83 23.74
C ASP A 214 -17.50 -4.78 22.32
N LEU A 215 -16.84 -5.39 21.34
CA LEU A 215 -17.20 -5.40 19.90
C LEU A 215 -17.22 -3.99 19.26
N LYS A 216 -16.67 -3.00 19.92
CA LYS A 216 -16.54 -1.65 19.37
C LYS A 216 -15.44 -1.61 18.32
N LEU A 217 -15.77 -1.07 17.13
CA LEU A 217 -14.81 -0.89 16.06
C LEU A 217 -13.69 0.08 16.48
N LYS A 218 -12.43 -0.36 16.39
CA LYS A 218 -11.23 0.44 16.73
C LYS A 218 -10.46 0.82 15.47
N THR A 219 -10.37 -0.11 14.53
CA THR A 219 -9.60 0.11 13.31
C THR A 219 -10.31 -0.57 12.15
N VAL A 220 -10.30 0.10 11.00
CA VAL A 220 -10.68 -0.48 9.72
C VAL A 220 -9.51 -0.33 8.75
N VAL A 221 -9.08 -1.46 8.17
CA VAL A 221 -8.06 -1.48 7.11
C VAL A 221 -8.75 -1.87 5.82
N PHE A 222 -8.57 -1.09 4.76
CA PHE A 222 -9.23 -1.34 3.49
C PHE A 222 -8.32 -1.05 2.31
N GLY A 223 -8.58 -1.71 1.19
CA GLY A 223 -7.80 -1.58 -0.04
C GLY A 223 -8.66 -1.16 -1.23
N TYR A 224 -8.00 -0.60 -2.24
CA TYR A 224 -8.61 -0.33 -3.54
C TYR A 224 -7.58 -0.19 -4.65
N ALA A 225 -7.84 -0.79 -5.81
CA ALA A 225 -6.92 -0.82 -6.94
C ALA A 225 -7.18 0.38 -7.89
N CYS A 226 -6.66 1.56 -7.51
CA CYS A 226 -6.79 2.78 -8.31
C CYS A 226 -5.76 3.83 -7.89
N HIS A 227 -5.16 4.53 -8.86
CA HIS A 227 -4.27 5.66 -8.61
C HIS A 227 -4.93 6.76 -7.76
N SER A 228 -4.16 7.34 -6.85
CA SER A 228 -4.58 8.51 -6.06
C SER A 228 -4.19 9.80 -6.78
N THR A 229 -4.85 10.04 -7.93
CA THR A 229 -4.52 11.10 -8.90
C THR A 229 -5.71 11.97 -9.28
N VAL A 230 -6.70 12.10 -8.41
CA VAL A 230 -7.79 13.06 -8.65
C VAL A 230 -7.28 14.50 -8.61
N LEU A 231 -6.32 14.76 -7.71
CA LEU A 231 -5.77 16.10 -7.47
C LEU A 231 -4.40 16.25 -8.13
N SER A 232 -4.15 17.44 -8.72
CA SER A 232 -2.88 17.75 -9.42
C SER A 232 -2.29 19.12 -9.06
N PHE A 233 -2.87 19.81 -8.07
CA PHE A 233 -2.41 21.11 -7.59
C PHE A 233 -1.18 21.00 -6.64
N THR A 234 -0.82 22.12 -6.01
CA THR A 234 0.38 22.28 -5.17
C THR A 234 0.09 22.27 -3.67
N GLN A 235 -1.04 21.69 -3.23
CA GLN A 235 -1.40 21.59 -1.82
C GLN A 235 -1.29 20.15 -1.30
N TRP A 236 -0.80 19.97 -0.06
CA TRP A 236 -0.73 18.66 0.58
C TRP A 236 -2.12 18.02 0.69
N SER A 237 -2.23 16.76 0.33
CA SER A 237 -3.47 16.00 0.45
C SER A 237 -3.23 14.50 0.34
N GLY A 238 -4.06 13.70 1.02
CA GLY A 238 -4.15 12.25 0.83
C GLY A 238 -4.97 11.84 -0.39
N ASP A 239 -5.37 12.79 -1.27
CA ASP A 239 -6.27 12.55 -2.40
C ASP A 239 -7.59 11.87 -1.98
N TYR A 240 -8.30 11.18 -2.90
CA TYR A 240 -9.56 10.50 -2.58
C TYR A 240 -9.42 9.43 -1.46
N PRO A 241 -8.30 8.69 -1.31
CA PRO A 241 -8.16 7.79 -0.16
C PRO A 241 -8.10 8.51 1.17
N GLY A 242 -7.46 9.70 1.22
CA GLY A 242 -7.47 10.56 2.41
C GLY A 242 -8.88 10.99 2.78
N PHE A 243 -9.69 11.39 1.80
CA PHE A 243 -11.10 11.71 2.03
C PHE A 243 -11.93 10.50 2.43
N ALA A 244 -11.63 9.29 1.91
CA ALA A 244 -12.30 8.07 2.35
C ALA A 244 -11.99 7.76 3.82
N GLN A 245 -10.72 7.85 4.21
CA GLN A 245 -10.29 7.66 5.61
C GLN A 245 -10.96 8.67 6.56
N THR A 246 -11.07 9.93 6.14
CA THR A 246 -11.75 10.98 6.91
C THR A 246 -13.24 10.67 7.05
N ALA A 247 -13.94 10.35 5.96
CA ALA A 247 -15.37 10.01 5.99
C ALA A 247 -15.67 8.80 6.87
N LEU A 248 -14.78 7.78 6.89
CA LEU A 248 -14.91 6.62 7.76
C LEU A 248 -14.73 6.99 9.24
N ALA A 249 -13.80 7.90 9.56
CA ALA A 249 -13.60 8.37 10.93
C ALA A 249 -14.77 9.26 11.40
N GLU A 250 -15.39 10.03 10.51
CA GLU A 250 -16.58 10.83 10.80
C GLU A 250 -17.81 9.95 11.07
N THR A 251 -18.03 8.90 10.28
CA THR A 251 -19.15 7.98 10.46
C THR A 251 -18.93 6.98 11.61
N ASN A 252 -17.69 6.77 12.03
CA ASN A 252 -17.32 5.86 13.12
C ASN A 252 -16.37 6.57 14.10
N PRO A 253 -16.85 7.42 14.99
CA PRO A 253 -16.03 8.24 15.89
C PRO A 253 -15.05 7.38 16.74
N GLY A 254 -13.80 7.81 16.74
CA GLY A 254 -12.71 7.11 17.46
C GLY A 254 -12.05 5.96 16.66
N VAL A 255 -12.50 5.69 15.43
CA VAL A 255 -11.91 4.66 14.55
C VAL A 255 -10.69 5.22 13.82
N THR A 256 -9.64 4.42 13.75
CA THR A 256 -8.52 4.64 12.84
C THR A 256 -8.78 3.90 11.52
N ALA A 257 -9.00 4.64 10.43
CA ALA A 257 -9.11 4.09 9.09
C ALA A 257 -7.73 4.06 8.43
N MET A 258 -7.35 2.93 7.83
CA MET A 258 -6.06 2.70 7.18
C MET A 258 -6.30 2.23 5.74
N PHE A 259 -5.68 2.90 4.78
CA PHE A 259 -5.81 2.59 3.35
C PHE A 259 -4.52 2.01 2.78
N TRP A 260 -4.64 1.00 1.92
CA TRP A 260 -3.56 0.49 1.07
C TRP A 260 -3.98 0.46 -0.39
N ALA A 261 -3.06 0.81 -1.30
CA ALA A 261 -3.32 0.79 -2.73
C ALA A 261 -3.16 -0.63 -3.28
N GLY A 262 -4.16 -1.10 -4.02
CA GLY A 262 -4.09 -2.34 -4.80
C GLY A 262 -3.23 -2.19 -6.06
N CYS A 263 -3.30 -3.17 -6.96
CA CYS A 263 -2.63 -3.13 -8.26
C CYS A 263 -3.30 -2.09 -9.17
N GLY A 264 -3.03 -0.82 -8.93
CA GLY A 264 -3.73 0.32 -9.56
C GLY A 264 -2.92 1.06 -10.62
N ALA A 265 -1.77 0.53 -11.07
CA ALA A 265 -0.85 1.25 -11.94
C ALA A 265 -1.46 1.74 -13.27
N ASP A 266 -2.35 0.97 -13.85
CA ASP A 266 -3.09 1.30 -15.06
C ASP A 266 -4.55 1.72 -14.81
N GLN A 267 -4.93 1.97 -13.53
CA GLN A 267 -6.28 2.37 -13.12
C GLN A 267 -6.31 3.82 -12.65
N ASN A 268 -7.17 4.64 -13.23
CA ASN A 268 -7.36 6.04 -12.81
C ASN A 268 -8.78 6.31 -12.31
N PRO A 269 -8.94 7.25 -11.35
CA PRO A 269 -10.24 7.78 -10.92
C PRO A 269 -10.71 8.85 -11.93
N LEU A 270 -11.48 8.47 -12.93
CA LEU A 270 -11.87 9.34 -14.03
C LEU A 270 -13.38 9.66 -14.02
N PRO A 271 -13.77 10.94 -14.28
CA PRO A 271 -12.93 12.14 -14.48
C PRO A 271 -12.25 12.62 -13.19
N ARG A 272 -11.26 13.54 -13.32
CA ARG A 272 -10.43 13.99 -12.19
C ARG A 272 -10.15 15.51 -12.25
N ARG A 273 -9.30 16.01 -11.35
CA ARG A 273 -8.72 17.37 -11.24
C ARG A 273 -9.55 18.39 -10.46
N THR A 274 -10.54 17.94 -9.69
CA THR A 274 -11.25 18.84 -8.76
C THR A 274 -11.34 18.25 -7.35
N VAL A 275 -11.35 19.13 -6.34
CA VAL A 275 -11.57 18.73 -4.93
C VAL A 275 -12.94 18.09 -4.74
N ALA A 276 -13.95 18.56 -5.47
CA ALA A 276 -15.30 17.98 -5.41
C ALA A 276 -15.32 16.52 -5.86
N LEU A 277 -14.58 16.17 -6.92
CA LEU A 277 -14.44 14.79 -7.38
C LEU A 277 -13.66 13.95 -6.36
N ALA A 278 -12.55 14.45 -5.81
CA ALA A 278 -11.78 13.73 -4.78
C ALA A 278 -12.66 13.40 -3.56
N LYS A 279 -13.43 14.35 -3.06
CA LYS A 279 -14.41 14.15 -1.99
C LYS A 279 -15.50 13.14 -2.38
N THR A 280 -16.00 13.22 -3.61
CA THR A 280 -17.06 12.31 -4.11
C THR A 280 -16.54 10.88 -4.18
N TYR A 281 -15.33 10.65 -4.74
CA TYR A 281 -14.74 9.31 -4.84
C TYR A 281 -14.36 8.78 -3.46
N GLY A 282 -13.84 9.63 -2.58
CA GLY A 282 -13.57 9.27 -1.19
C GLY A 282 -14.84 8.80 -0.45
N ARG A 283 -15.96 9.54 -0.59
CA ARG A 283 -17.25 9.12 -0.01
C ARG A 283 -17.76 7.81 -0.61
N ARG A 284 -17.65 7.61 -1.95
CA ARG A 284 -18.06 6.35 -2.59
C ARG A 284 -17.27 5.16 -2.05
N LEU A 285 -15.96 5.30 -1.89
CA LEU A 285 -15.12 4.28 -1.30
C LEU A 285 -15.46 4.04 0.17
N ALA A 286 -15.65 5.09 0.97
CA ALA A 286 -16.09 4.97 2.37
C ALA A 286 -17.47 4.30 2.49
N THR A 287 -18.42 4.59 1.59
CA THR A 287 -19.73 3.92 1.54
C THR A 287 -19.59 2.43 1.28
N ALA A 288 -18.70 2.02 0.33
CA ALA A 288 -18.44 0.60 0.08
C ALA A 288 -17.87 -0.10 1.33
N VAL A 289 -16.94 0.55 2.04
CA VAL A 289 -16.39 0.02 3.31
C VAL A 289 -17.47 -0.06 4.38
N ASN A 290 -18.27 0.99 4.59
CA ASN A 290 -19.35 1.00 5.58
C ASN A 290 -20.42 -0.06 5.30
N SER A 291 -20.74 -0.32 4.02
CA SER A 291 -21.66 -1.40 3.65
C SER A 291 -21.14 -2.78 4.08
N VAL A 292 -19.82 -3.01 3.99
CA VAL A 292 -19.19 -4.24 4.51
C VAL A 292 -19.27 -4.30 6.04
N LEU A 293 -18.94 -3.19 6.73
CA LEU A 293 -18.95 -3.12 8.20
C LEU A 293 -20.34 -3.36 8.81
N GLN A 294 -21.40 -2.97 8.09
CA GLN A 294 -22.81 -3.15 8.49
C GLN A 294 -23.37 -4.51 8.06
N GLY A 295 -22.73 -5.18 7.11
CA GLY A 295 -23.12 -6.48 6.62
C GLY A 295 -22.58 -7.64 7.46
N ARG A 296 -22.78 -8.86 6.94
CA ARG A 296 -22.22 -10.06 7.55
C ARG A 296 -20.75 -10.21 7.20
N MET A 297 -19.87 -9.92 8.14
CA MET A 297 -18.42 -10.14 8.02
C MET A 297 -18.04 -11.56 8.49
N GLN A 298 -16.98 -12.11 7.92
CA GLN A 298 -16.42 -13.41 8.30
C GLN A 298 -15.35 -13.22 9.38
N LYS A 299 -15.30 -14.12 10.38
CA LYS A 299 -14.25 -14.11 11.42
C LYS A 299 -12.91 -14.52 10.81
N VAL A 300 -11.84 -13.88 11.27
CA VAL A 300 -10.47 -14.34 11.00
C VAL A 300 -10.07 -15.32 12.11
N VAL A 301 -9.89 -16.58 11.74
CA VAL A 301 -9.61 -17.69 12.67
C VAL A 301 -8.35 -18.41 12.19
N GLY A 302 -7.48 -18.78 13.12
CA GLY A 302 -6.26 -19.53 12.87
C GLY A 302 -4.98 -18.67 13.04
N PRO A 303 -3.81 -19.28 12.82
CA PRO A 303 -2.53 -18.64 13.08
C PRO A 303 -2.15 -17.60 12.03
N LEU A 304 -1.40 -16.59 12.47
CA LEU A 304 -0.71 -15.66 11.57
C LEU A 304 0.51 -16.36 10.96
N GLN A 305 0.68 -16.23 9.65
CA GLN A 305 1.88 -16.67 8.95
C GLN A 305 2.37 -15.54 8.04
N THR A 306 3.67 -15.33 7.99
CA THR A 306 4.28 -14.26 7.20
C THR A 306 5.45 -14.83 6.39
N GLN A 307 5.53 -14.47 5.12
CA GLN A 307 6.62 -14.85 4.23
C GLN A 307 7.11 -13.61 3.49
N TYR A 308 8.41 -13.57 3.22
CA TYR A 308 9.04 -12.51 2.42
C TYR A 308 10.17 -13.10 1.60
N ARG A 309 10.28 -12.68 0.35
CA ARG A 309 11.40 -13.03 -0.51
C ARG A 309 11.66 -11.91 -1.51
N GLU A 310 12.92 -11.67 -1.78
CA GLU A 310 13.37 -10.89 -2.93
C GLU A 310 13.72 -11.86 -4.04
N ILE A 311 13.02 -11.79 -5.17
CA ILE A 311 13.40 -12.52 -6.38
C ILE A 311 14.34 -11.64 -7.22
N GLN A 312 15.26 -12.26 -7.98
CA GLN A 312 16.11 -11.53 -8.92
C GLN A 312 15.35 -11.29 -10.23
N GLY A 313 14.58 -10.20 -10.26
CA GLY A 313 13.87 -9.76 -11.46
C GLY A 313 14.86 -9.36 -12.54
N ARG A 314 14.84 -10.05 -13.69
CA ARG A 314 15.74 -9.78 -14.81
C ARG A 314 15.23 -8.60 -15.64
N THR A 315 16.17 -7.81 -16.17
CA THR A 315 15.92 -6.80 -17.20
C THR A 315 16.57 -7.22 -18.50
N ILE A 316 16.16 -6.59 -19.60
CA ILE A 316 16.96 -6.63 -20.83
C ILE A 316 18.28 -5.85 -20.63
N ALA A 317 19.17 -5.88 -21.60
CA ALA A 317 20.43 -5.13 -21.52
C ALA A 317 20.16 -3.64 -21.28
N PRO A 318 20.80 -3.01 -20.27
CA PRO A 318 20.67 -1.58 -20.03
C PRO A 318 21.34 -0.77 -21.14
N LYS A 319 21.03 0.53 -21.14
CA LYS A 319 21.68 1.48 -22.06
C LYS A 319 23.20 1.52 -21.85
N THR A 320 23.95 1.65 -22.94
CA THR A 320 25.40 1.79 -22.89
C THR A 320 25.80 3.19 -22.39
N ARG A 321 27.06 3.37 -21.95
CA ARG A 321 27.60 4.69 -21.61
C ARG A 321 27.38 5.69 -22.74
N LYS A 322 27.67 5.29 -23.98
CA LYS A 322 27.51 6.16 -25.16
C LYS A 322 26.05 6.59 -25.35
N ASP A 323 25.09 5.68 -25.15
CA ASP A 323 23.66 6.02 -25.22
C ASP A 323 23.29 7.05 -24.15
N LEU A 324 23.77 6.85 -22.91
CA LEU A 324 23.49 7.75 -21.79
C LEU A 324 24.12 9.13 -21.98
N GLU A 325 25.37 9.21 -22.47
CA GLU A 325 26.03 10.49 -22.81
C GLU A 325 25.29 11.23 -23.92
N THR A 326 24.76 10.50 -24.91
CA THR A 326 23.92 11.08 -25.96
C THR A 326 22.61 11.63 -25.37
N ILE A 327 21.93 10.87 -24.51
CA ILE A 327 20.71 11.33 -23.84
C ILE A 327 20.99 12.53 -22.94
N GLN A 328 22.11 12.54 -22.20
CA GLN A 328 22.48 13.66 -21.36
C GLN A 328 22.69 14.95 -22.17
N ARG A 329 23.28 14.87 -23.36
CA ARG A 329 23.52 16.02 -24.24
C ARG A 329 22.23 16.49 -24.92
N ASP A 330 21.49 15.58 -25.54
CA ASP A 330 20.43 15.87 -26.51
C ASP A 330 19.01 15.66 -25.96
N GLY A 331 18.87 14.96 -24.82
CA GLY A 331 17.59 14.62 -24.22
C GLY A 331 16.81 15.82 -23.66
N ASN A 332 15.55 15.59 -23.37
CA ASN A 332 14.65 16.59 -22.77
C ASN A 332 14.91 16.79 -21.26
N GLN A 333 14.12 17.66 -20.63
CA GLN A 333 14.24 18.01 -19.20
C GLN A 333 14.07 16.83 -18.22
N TYR A 334 13.53 15.70 -18.63
CA TYR A 334 13.37 14.48 -17.82
C TYR A 334 14.47 13.46 -18.12
N GLU A 335 14.85 13.37 -19.38
CA GLU A 335 15.85 12.41 -19.85
C GLU A 335 17.27 12.76 -19.39
N LYS A 336 17.63 14.06 -19.34
CA LYS A 336 18.95 14.51 -18.88
C LYS A 336 19.24 14.10 -17.42
N PRO A 337 18.36 14.34 -16.44
CA PRO A 337 18.57 13.89 -15.06
C PRO A 337 18.59 12.36 -14.95
N TYR A 338 17.80 11.65 -15.72
CA TYR A 338 17.84 10.18 -15.80
C TYR A 338 19.19 9.67 -16.31
N ALA A 339 19.69 10.22 -17.42
CA ALA A 339 20.99 9.83 -17.95
C ALA A 339 22.11 10.13 -16.97
N GLN A 340 22.10 11.31 -16.32
CA GLN A 340 23.07 11.67 -15.28
C GLN A 340 23.03 10.69 -14.11
N TYR A 341 21.84 10.33 -13.65
CA TYR A 341 21.66 9.37 -12.57
C TYR A 341 22.28 8.00 -12.89
N LEU A 342 22.05 7.49 -14.10
CA LEU A 342 22.61 6.21 -14.54
C LEU A 342 24.12 6.28 -14.82
N LEU A 343 24.62 7.40 -15.34
CA LEU A 343 26.07 7.63 -15.52
C LEU A 343 26.78 7.61 -14.17
N ASN A 344 26.24 8.29 -13.16
CA ASN A 344 26.80 8.28 -11.80
C ASN A 344 26.82 6.84 -11.21
N GLN A 345 25.77 6.04 -11.45
CA GLN A 345 25.76 4.63 -11.04
C GLN A 345 26.80 3.80 -11.80
N LEU A 346 26.95 4.04 -13.08
CA LEU A 346 27.91 3.37 -13.93
C LEU A 346 29.36 3.70 -13.50
N ASP A 347 29.62 4.95 -13.14
CA ASP A 347 30.94 5.39 -12.64
C ASP A 347 31.27 4.77 -11.27
N SER A 348 30.27 4.62 -10.41
CA SER A 348 30.44 4.06 -9.06
C SER A 348 30.59 2.54 -9.06
N ASN A 349 29.91 1.83 -9.98
CA ASN A 349 29.76 0.37 -9.95
C ASN A 349 30.38 -0.33 -11.16
N ASN A 350 30.98 0.38 -12.11
CA ASN A 350 31.52 -0.10 -13.39
C ASN A 350 30.51 -0.77 -14.34
N ALA A 351 29.28 -1.02 -13.89
CA ALA A 351 28.22 -1.60 -14.69
C ALA A 351 26.84 -1.20 -14.14
N LEU A 352 25.84 -1.08 -15.00
CA LEU A 352 24.44 -1.01 -14.59
C LEU A 352 23.89 -2.40 -14.31
N PRO A 353 23.07 -2.58 -13.26
CA PRO A 353 22.52 -3.88 -12.93
C PRO A 353 21.56 -4.39 -14.02
N GLN A 354 21.63 -5.70 -14.29
CA GLN A 354 20.70 -6.41 -15.18
C GLN A 354 19.65 -7.22 -14.40
N THR A 355 19.67 -7.12 -13.07
CA THR A 355 18.67 -7.71 -12.19
C THR A 355 18.32 -6.73 -11.10
N TYR A 356 17.13 -6.89 -10.55
CA TYR A 356 16.65 -6.12 -9.41
C TYR A 356 16.10 -7.08 -8.33
N ALA A 357 16.48 -6.84 -7.08
CA ALA A 357 15.97 -7.59 -5.93
C ALA A 357 14.52 -7.16 -5.65
N TYR A 358 13.56 -7.80 -6.33
CA TYR A 358 12.14 -7.43 -6.29
C TYR A 358 11.43 -8.08 -5.09
N PRO A 359 10.84 -7.28 -4.17
CA PRO A 359 10.21 -7.79 -2.96
C PRO A 359 8.83 -8.38 -3.24
N ILE A 360 8.58 -9.58 -2.72
CA ILE A 360 7.29 -10.26 -2.67
C ILE A 360 7.05 -10.71 -1.24
N GLN A 361 5.91 -10.33 -0.68
CA GLN A 361 5.55 -10.67 0.69
C GLN A 361 4.12 -11.20 0.74
N THR A 362 3.88 -12.20 1.60
CA THR A 362 2.54 -12.76 1.81
C THR A 362 2.27 -12.93 3.29
N TRP A 363 1.11 -12.46 3.73
CA TRP A 363 0.57 -12.74 5.05
C TRP A 363 -0.68 -13.60 4.95
N HIS A 364 -0.76 -14.61 5.80
CA HIS A 364 -1.96 -15.40 5.99
C HIS A 364 -2.57 -15.01 7.34
N LEU A 365 -3.71 -14.34 7.30
CA LEU A 365 -4.47 -14.04 8.50
C LEU A 365 -5.40 -15.22 8.79
N GLY A 366 -4.91 -16.16 9.58
CA GLY A 366 -5.54 -17.43 9.78
C GLY A 366 -5.77 -18.16 8.46
N ASN A 367 -6.89 -18.88 8.40
CA ASN A 367 -7.34 -19.60 7.20
C ASN A 367 -8.25 -18.74 6.31
N SER A 368 -8.37 -17.44 6.59
CA SER A 368 -9.41 -16.58 6.08
C SER A 368 -8.97 -15.63 4.99
N VAL A 369 -7.74 -15.08 5.11
CA VAL A 369 -7.22 -14.05 4.20
C VAL A 369 -5.78 -14.38 3.82
N GLN A 370 -5.48 -14.33 2.53
CA GLN A 370 -4.13 -14.27 1.99
C GLN A 370 -3.89 -12.85 1.47
N TRP A 371 -2.99 -12.13 2.11
CA TRP A 371 -2.67 -10.75 1.79
C TRP A 371 -1.29 -10.69 1.17
N ILE A 372 -1.24 -10.39 -0.13
CA ILE A 372 -0.03 -10.31 -0.94
C ILE A 372 0.40 -8.85 -1.05
N PHE A 373 1.68 -8.56 -0.82
CA PHE A 373 2.29 -7.24 -0.97
C PHE A 373 3.35 -7.33 -2.06
N LEU A 374 3.16 -6.53 -3.11
CA LEU A 374 4.04 -6.44 -4.27
C LEU A 374 4.71 -5.06 -4.30
N GLY A 375 5.99 -5.02 -4.60
CA GLY A 375 6.72 -3.77 -4.85
C GLY A 375 6.34 -3.14 -6.17
N GLY A 376 6.66 -1.85 -6.32
CA GLY A 376 6.46 -1.10 -7.55
C GLY A 376 5.02 -0.70 -7.84
N GLU A 377 4.83 -0.04 -8.97
CA GLU A 377 3.53 0.30 -9.54
C GLU A 377 3.00 -0.88 -10.36
N VAL A 378 2.26 -1.76 -9.71
CA VAL A 378 1.79 -3.03 -10.28
C VAL A 378 0.51 -2.82 -11.09
N VAL A 379 0.49 -3.28 -12.36
CA VAL A 379 -0.72 -3.22 -13.19
C VAL A 379 -1.77 -4.24 -12.74
N ILE A 380 -3.04 -3.97 -13.07
CA ILE A 380 -4.19 -4.72 -12.58
C ILE A 380 -4.18 -6.21 -12.96
N ASP A 381 -3.54 -6.57 -14.06
CA ASP A 381 -3.41 -7.95 -14.53
C ASP A 381 -2.90 -8.90 -13.44
N TYR A 382 -1.99 -8.42 -12.57
CA TYR A 382 -1.46 -9.24 -11.48
C TYR A 382 -2.53 -9.61 -10.45
N ALA A 383 -3.33 -8.64 -10.01
CA ALA A 383 -4.42 -8.92 -9.07
C ALA A 383 -5.40 -9.93 -9.64
N ILE A 384 -5.78 -9.77 -10.92
CA ILE A 384 -6.69 -10.67 -11.60
C ILE A 384 -6.10 -12.08 -11.72
N LYS A 385 -4.84 -12.22 -12.19
CA LYS A 385 -4.17 -13.51 -12.36
C LYS A 385 -3.93 -14.22 -11.04
N ILE A 386 -3.56 -13.51 -9.98
CA ILE A 386 -3.35 -14.07 -8.64
C ILE A 386 -4.69 -14.58 -8.08
N LYS A 387 -5.76 -13.77 -8.16
CA LYS A 387 -7.10 -14.17 -7.70
C LYS A 387 -7.65 -15.37 -8.48
N GLN A 388 -7.46 -15.40 -9.81
CA GLN A 388 -7.88 -16.52 -10.67
C GLN A 388 -7.03 -17.79 -10.49
N GLY A 389 -5.74 -17.64 -10.24
CA GLY A 389 -4.79 -18.74 -10.05
C GLY A 389 -4.81 -19.35 -8.64
N ALA A 390 -5.60 -18.80 -7.73
CA ALA A 390 -5.82 -19.38 -6.41
C ALA A 390 -6.63 -20.68 -6.54
N GLN A 391 -5.91 -21.79 -6.63
CA GLN A 391 -6.52 -23.11 -6.68
C GLN A 391 -7.17 -23.45 -5.33
N PRO A 392 -8.28 -24.24 -5.32
CA PRO A 392 -8.89 -24.79 -4.10
C PRO A 392 -7.99 -25.73 -3.29
N THR A 393 -6.76 -25.97 -3.75
CA THR A 393 -5.75 -26.82 -3.12
C THR A 393 -5.06 -26.17 -1.91
N SER A 394 -5.38 -24.93 -1.58
CA SER A 394 -5.01 -24.36 -0.29
C SER A 394 -5.65 -25.20 0.82
N PRO A 395 -4.92 -25.57 1.91
CA PRO A 395 -5.54 -26.17 3.10
C PRO A 395 -6.62 -25.26 3.70
N TYR A 396 -6.71 -24.03 3.21
CA TYR A 396 -7.66 -23.01 3.57
C TYR A 396 -8.80 -23.01 2.54
N ARG A 397 -9.98 -23.46 2.91
CA ARG A 397 -11.18 -23.46 2.05
C ARG A 397 -11.49 -22.03 1.57
N ASN A 398 -11.07 -21.68 0.32
CA ASN A 398 -11.34 -20.41 -0.35
C ASN A 398 -11.03 -19.15 0.50
N PRO A 399 -9.78 -18.89 0.91
CA PRO A 399 -9.43 -17.65 1.57
C PRO A 399 -9.69 -16.46 0.62
N ALA A 400 -10.03 -15.31 1.20
CA ALA A 400 -10.00 -14.07 0.42
C ALA A 400 -8.56 -13.74 0.02
N ILE A 401 -8.38 -13.27 -1.23
CA ILE A 401 -7.09 -12.89 -1.76
C ILE A 401 -7.06 -11.39 -1.94
N TRP A 402 -6.15 -10.74 -1.24
CA TRP A 402 -5.90 -9.30 -1.31
C TRP A 402 -4.52 -9.04 -1.91
N VAL A 403 -4.44 -8.18 -2.91
CA VAL A 403 -3.19 -7.90 -3.61
C VAL A 403 -2.90 -6.41 -3.54
N ALA A 404 -1.98 -6.03 -2.66
CA ALA A 404 -1.44 -4.68 -2.53
C ALA A 404 -0.30 -4.49 -3.53
N GLY A 405 -0.33 -3.41 -4.27
CA GLY A 405 0.83 -2.84 -4.96
C GLY A 405 1.54 -1.81 -4.08
N TYR A 406 2.45 -1.03 -4.64
CA TYR A 406 3.08 0.13 -3.98
C TYR A 406 3.62 -0.17 -2.58
N SER A 407 4.07 -1.40 -2.37
CA SER A 407 4.44 -1.91 -1.06
C SER A 407 5.94 -2.17 -0.94
N ASN A 408 6.52 -1.82 0.20
CA ASN A 408 7.91 -2.08 0.59
C ASN A 408 8.99 -1.36 -0.24
N ASP A 409 8.78 -1.21 -1.55
CA ASP A 409 9.70 -0.52 -2.47
C ASP A 409 8.96 -0.17 -3.75
N VAL A 410 9.00 1.09 -4.17
CA VAL A 410 8.34 1.57 -5.39
C VAL A 410 9.40 2.03 -6.38
N MET A 411 10.07 1.06 -7.01
CA MET A 411 11.24 1.27 -7.86
C MET A 411 10.92 1.56 -9.32
N ALA A 412 9.77 1.11 -9.81
CA ALA A 412 9.34 1.22 -11.21
C ALA A 412 7.88 0.76 -11.37
N TYR A 413 7.35 0.89 -12.60
CA TYR A 413 6.16 0.16 -13.01
C TYR A 413 6.45 -1.33 -13.17
N ILE A 414 5.48 -2.15 -12.79
CA ILE A 414 5.53 -3.62 -12.91
C ILE A 414 4.50 -4.05 -13.93
N PRO A 415 4.86 -4.06 -15.23
CA PRO A 415 3.98 -4.46 -16.30
C PRO A 415 3.72 -5.97 -16.28
N SER A 416 2.52 -6.40 -16.67
CA SER A 416 2.29 -7.76 -17.12
C SER A 416 2.98 -8.00 -18.47
N LEU A 417 3.13 -9.25 -18.88
CA LEU A 417 3.68 -9.58 -20.20
C LEU A 417 2.89 -8.89 -21.34
N ARG A 418 1.56 -8.81 -21.20
CA ARG A 418 0.70 -8.08 -22.12
C ARG A 418 1.09 -6.59 -22.18
N VAL A 419 1.14 -5.92 -21.04
CA VAL A 419 1.45 -4.49 -20.95
C VAL A 419 2.89 -4.19 -21.39
N LEU A 420 3.84 -5.08 -21.06
CA LEU A 420 5.22 -4.95 -21.51
C LEU A 420 5.32 -4.97 -23.05
N ARG A 421 4.62 -5.91 -23.71
CA ARG A 421 4.60 -6.03 -25.17
C ARG A 421 3.82 -4.91 -25.87
N GLU A 422 2.73 -4.44 -25.27
CA GLU A 422 2.00 -3.27 -25.75
C GLU A 422 2.82 -1.98 -25.61
N GLY A 423 3.81 -1.94 -24.69
CA GLY A 423 4.63 -0.76 -24.43
C GLY A 423 3.85 0.38 -23.77
N GLY A 424 4.19 1.63 -24.14
CA GLY A 424 3.60 2.82 -23.55
C GLY A 424 4.19 3.13 -22.16
N TYR A 425 3.46 3.95 -21.39
CA TYR A 425 3.93 4.49 -20.11
C TYR A 425 4.20 3.37 -19.10
N GLU A 426 3.25 2.49 -18.87
CA GLU A 426 3.35 1.37 -17.93
C GLU A 426 4.26 0.24 -18.43
N GLY A 427 4.44 0.11 -19.76
CA GLY A 427 5.30 -0.90 -20.37
C GLY A 427 6.80 -0.57 -20.35
N GLY A 428 7.17 0.59 -19.79
CA GLY A 428 8.58 1.00 -19.62
C GLY A 428 8.86 2.47 -19.92
N GLY A 429 7.92 3.22 -20.53
CA GLY A 429 8.09 4.65 -20.77
C GLY A 429 8.31 5.47 -19.49
N SER A 430 7.84 4.99 -18.35
CA SER A 430 8.01 5.59 -17.04
C SER A 430 9.39 5.39 -16.40
N ASN A 431 10.22 4.48 -16.90
CA ASN A 431 11.54 4.15 -16.33
C ASN A 431 12.45 5.38 -16.20
N THR A 432 12.32 6.34 -17.12
CA THR A 432 13.03 7.62 -17.08
C THR A 432 12.78 8.39 -15.77
N TYR A 433 11.58 8.30 -15.21
CA TYR A 433 11.20 9.02 -13.98
C TYR A 433 11.71 8.34 -12.72
N TYR A 434 11.84 7.02 -12.76
CA TYR A 434 12.32 6.20 -11.63
C TYR A 434 13.86 6.06 -11.60
N GLY A 435 14.53 6.32 -12.71
CA GLY A 435 15.95 5.98 -12.85
C GLY A 435 16.16 4.48 -13.07
N PHE A 436 15.14 3.77 -13.58
CA PHE A 436 15.25 2.34 -13.82
C PHE A 436 16.00 2.08 -15.13
N PRO A 437 17.09 1.24 -15.12
CA PRO A 437 18.08 1.26 -16.20
C PRO A 437 17.62 0.63 -17.50
N ALA A 438 16.62 -0.27 -17.46
CA ALA A 438 16.17 -1.01 -18.64
C ALA A 438 14.71 -1.49 -18.50
N LEU A 439 14.15 -2.09 -19.55
CA LEU A 439 12.85 -2.76 -19.47
C LEU A 439 12.99 -4.08 -18.72
N TRP A 440 11.92 -4.51 -18.05
CA TRP A 440 11.84 -5.84 -17.49
C TRP A 440 11.93 -6.90 -18.59
N HIS A 441 12.51 -8.05 -18.28
CA HIS A 441 12.53 -9.21 -19.17
C HIS A 441 11.12 -9.83 -19.23
N GLU A 442 10.74 -10.44 -20.36
CA GLU A 442 9.41 -11.05 -20.56
C GLU A 442 9.05 -12.13 -19.51
N GLU A 443 10.04 -12.79 -18.92
CA GLU A 443 9.86 -13.78 -17.86
C GLU A 443 9.48 -13.18 -16.49
N PHE A 444 9.60 -11.87 -16.31
CA PHE A 444 9.45 -11.25 -15.00
C PHE A 444 8.05 -11.46 -14.39
N GLU A 445 7.00 -11.35 -15.20
CA GLU A 445 5.65 -11.66 -14.73
C GLU A 445 5.55 -13.11 -14.22
N SER A 446 6.07 -14.07 -14.97
CA SER A 446 6.01 -15.48 -14.58
C SER A 446 6.81 -15.78 -13.31
N GLN A 447 7.95 -15.10 -13.11
CA GLN A 447 8.74 -15.19 -11.88
C GLN A 447 7.96 -14.71 -10.66
N ILE A 448 7.30 -13.54 -10.76
CA ILE A 448 6.45 -12.99 -9.68
C ILE A 448 5.31 -13.96 -9.36
N LEU A 449 4.52 -14.36 -10.38
CA LEU A 449 3.38 -15.24 -10.19
C LEU A 449 3.78 -16.61 -9.60
N THR A 450 4.95 -17.14 -9.97
CA THR A 450 5.47 -18.40 -9.43
C THR A 450 5.83 -18.26 -7.95
N GLU A 451 6.54 -17.19 -7.56
CA GLU A 451 6.89 -16.97 -6.16
C GLU A 451 5.63 -16.70 -5.30
N VAL A 452 4.68 -15.92 -5.82
CA VAL A 452 3.39 -15.67 -5.11
C VAL A 452 2.66 -16.98 -4.87
N ARG A 453 2.51 -17.85 -5.89
CA ARG A 453 1.87 -19.17 -5.71
C ARG A 453 2.57 -20.03 -4.66
N LYS A 454 3.90 -20.03 -4.66
CA LYS A 454 4.70 -20.74 -3.67
C LYS A 454 4.42 -20.25 -2.25
N GLN A 455 4.41 -18.92 -2.04
CA GLN A 455 4.10 -18.33 -0.74
C GLN A 455 2.63 -18.53 -0.32
N MET A 456 1.72 -18.67 -1.26
CA MET A 456 0.32 -19.01 -1.00
C MET A 456 0.11 -20.49 -0.63
N GLY A 457 1.15 -21.32 -0.61
CA GLY A 457 1.08 -22.75 -0.29
C GLY A 457 0.76 -23.65 -1.49
N GLY A 458 0.87 -23.14 -2.72
CA GLY A 458 0.75 -23.92 -3.94
C GLY A 458 1.97 -24.80 -4.18
N THR A 459 1.75 -26.05 -4.59
CA THR A 459 2.84 -26.90 -5.12
C THR A 459 3.28 -26.34 -6.47
N THR A 460 4.57 -26.06 -6.62
CA THR A 460 5.16 -25.82 -7.94
C THR A 460 5.09 -27.12 -8.73
N THR A 461 4.12 -27.26 -9.62
CA THR A 461 4.26 -28.23 -10.73
C THR A 461 5.47 -27.81 -11.55
N ARG A 462 6.48 -28.67 -11.56
CA ARG A 462 7.66 -28.55 -12.42
C ARG A 462 7.30 -28.68 -13.88
#